data_03d08768e3da2d7d732921d4eb640656
#
_entry.id   03d08768e3da2d7d732921d4eb640656
#
_cell.length_a   1.000
_cell.length_b   1.000
_cell.length_c   1.000
_cell.angle_alpha   90.00
_cell.angle_beta   90.00
_cell.angle_gamma   90.00
#
_symmetry.space_group_name_H-M   'P 1'
#
loop_
_entity.id
_entity.type
_entity.pdbx_description
1 polymer ?
#
loop_
_entity_poly.entity_id
_entity_poly.type
_entity_poly.pdbx_seq_one_letter_code
_entity_poly.pdbx_strand_id
1 'polypeptide(L)'
;DKVYGVGMGKTIALFQIGKQPLTEGMNILCAHIDSPRLDLKQNPLYEDTELSFMDTHYYGGIKKYQWVALPLALHGVVAKKDGTVVNVNIGENPADPVVYVTDLLIHLAGKQMEKKGSVVVEGENLDILVGSRPLAGEEKDAVKANILRLLKEKYQMEEEDFLSAEIEVVPAGPARDCGLDRSMIAGYGHDDRVCAYPSFAAMMEAGHVDRTSCCLLVDKEEIGSVGATGMQSMFFENTVAEILALMG
;
A
#
# COMPACT_ATOMS: atom_id res chain seq x y z
N ASP A 1 19.20 -6.36 -25.71
CA ASP A 1 18.29 -7.20 -24.92
C ASP A 1 17.65 -6.39 -23.80
N LYS A 2 16.40 -6.73 -23.42
CA LYS A 2 15.70 -6.18 -22.25
C LYS A 2 15.55 -7.30 -21.22
N VAL A 3 15.96 -7.02 -19.98
CA VAL A 3 15.88 -7.98 -18.87
C VAL A 3 15.35 -7.25 -17.63
N TYR A 4 14.85 -8.00 -16.67
CA TYR A 4 14.35 -7.41 -15.40
C TYR A 4 14.56 -8.36 -14.23
N GLY A 5 14.67 -7.78 -13.04
CA GLY A 5 14.66 -8.47 -11.77
C GLY A 5 13.55 -7.92 -10.86
N VAL A 6 12.91 -8.78 -10.08
CA VAL A 6 11.83 -8.42 -9.15
C VAL A 6 12.26 -8.76 -7.73
N GLY A 7 12.18 -7.79 -6.81
CA GLY A 7 12.45 -7.95 -5.40
C GLY A 7 11.15 -8.13 -4.61
N MET A 8 10.85 -9.36 -4.18
CA MET A 8 9.69 -9.70 -3.30
C MET A 8 8.32 -9.18 -3.78
N GLY A 9 8.15 -8.99 -5.11
CA GLY A 9 6.90 -8.46 -5.68
C GLY A 9 6.64 -6.97 -5.45
N LYS A 10 7.60 -6.23 -4.83
CA LYS A 10 7.42 -4.82 -4.45
C LYS A 10 8.47 -3.86 -5.05
N THR A 11 9.53 -4.37 -5.60
CA THR A 11 10.59 -3.59 -6.26
C THR A 11 10.95 -4.23 -7.57
N ILE A 12 11.21 -3.43 -8.60
CA ILE A 12 11.61 -3.94 -9.91
C ILE A 12 12.76 -3.11 -10.49
N ALA A 13 13.74 -3.78 -11.06
CA ALA A 13 14.81 -3.19 -11.86
C ALA A 13 14.69 -3.71 -13.28
N LEU A 14 14.47 -2.82 -14.23
CA LEU A 14 14.40 -3.13 -15.66
C LEU A 14 15.67 -2.60 -16.33
N PHE A 15 16.29 -3.41 -17.17
CA PHE A 15 17.49 -3.03 -17.91
C PHE A 15 17.30 -3.18 -19.41
N GLN A 16 17.81 -2.23 -20.14
CA GLN A 16 18.04 -2.34 -21.58
C GLN A 16 19.55 -2.31 -21.80
N ILE A 17 20.09 -3.45 -22.20
CA ILE A 17 21.53 -3.61 -22.41
C ILE A 17 21.95 -2.80 -23.63
N GLY A 18 22.94 -1.92 -23.44
CA GLY A 18 23.52 -1.06 -24.46
C GLY A 18 24.62 -1.75 -25.22
N LYS A 19 25.17 -1.03 -26.21
CA LYS A 19 26.33 -1.48 -27.01
C LYS A 19 27.67 -1.27 -26.30
N GLN A 20 27.72 -0.25 -25.43
CA GLN A 20 28.91 0.07 -24.65
C GLN A 20 29.03 -0.85 -23.45
N PRO A 21 30.26 -1.17 -23.02
CA PRO A 21 30.45 -1.96 -21.80
C PRO A 21 29.92 -1.21 -20.55
N LEU A 22 29.55 -1.93 -19.52
CA LEU A 22 29.02 -1.34 -18.25
C LEU A 22 30.03 -0.46 -17.52
N THR A 23 31.34 -0.64 -17.81
CA THR A 23 32.42 0.25 -17.32
C THR A 23 32.28 1.70 -17.77
N GLU A 24 31.55 1.94 -18.85
CA GLU A 24 31.23 3.31 -19.33
C GLU A 24 30.02 3.90 -18.57
N GLY A 25 29.45 3.16 -17.60
CA GLY A 25 28.33 3.54 -16.78
C GLY A 25 26.96 3.24 -17.38
N MET A 26 25.91 3.54 -16.62
CA MET A 26 24.53 3.35 -17.00
C MET A 26 23.74 4.66 -16.92
N ASN A 27 22.67 4.77 -17.71
CA ASN A 27 21.62 5.76 -17.49
C ASN A 27 20.59 5.17 -16.55
N ILE A 28 20.35 5.80 -15.40
CA ILE A 28 19.42 5.29 -14.39
C ILE A 28 18.26 6.26 -14.25
N LEU A 29 17.04 5.76 -14.47
CA LEU A 29 15.78 6.39 -14.12
C LEU A 29 15.28 5.71 -12.83
N CYS A 30 15.04 6.48 -11.78
CA CYS A 30 14.62 5.94 -10.49
C CYS A 30 13.39 6.68 -9.99
N ALA A 31 12.43 5.94 -9.47
CA ALA A 31 11.23 6.46 -8.80
C ALA A 31 10.76 5.47 -7.75
N HIS A 32 9.95 5.94 -6.80
CA HIS A 32 9.32 5.04 -5.85
C HIS A 32 7.87 4.70 -6.25
N ILE A 33 7.37 3.60 -5.72
CA ILE A 33 6.04 3.08 -6.04
C ILE A 33 5.15 2.88 -4.81
N ASP A 34 5.69 3.06 -3.62
CA ASP A 34 4.93 3.16 -2.38
C ASP A 34 4.34 4.57 -2.20
N SER A 35 3.32 4.66 -1.37
CA SER A 35 2.63 5.91 -1.04
C SER A 35 2.24 5.89 0.44
N PRO A 36 2.11 7.06 1.10
CA PRO A 36 1.65 7.12 2.48
C PRO A 36 0.26 6.49 2.65
N ARG A 37 0.09 5.68 3.68
CA ARG A 37 -1.13 4.91 3.92
C ARG A 37 -1.30 4.54 5.39
N LEU A 38 -2.31 3.72 5.69
CA LEU A 38 -2.39 2.97 6.93
C LEU A 38 -2.07 1.50 6.65
N ASP A 39 -1.38 0.84 7.59
CA ASP A 39 -1.15 -0.61 7.58
C ASP A 39 -1.87 -1.24 8.76
N LEU A 40 -2.46 -2.43 8.60
CA LEU A 40 -3.01 -3.18 9.73
C LEU A 40 -1.88 -3.69 10.64
N LYS A 41 -2.09 -3.63 11.96
CA LYS A 41 -1.19 -4.26 12.93
C LYS A 41 -1.34 -5.78 12.91
N GLN A 42 -0.42 -6.51 13.57
CA GLN A 42 -0.38 -7.98 13.55
C GLN A 42 -1.57 -8.65 14.26
N ASN A 43 -2.20 -7.98 15.23
CA ASN A 43 -3.41 -8.44 15.90
C ASN A 43 -4.45 -7.33 15.83
N PRO A 44 -4.99 -7.02 14.63
CA PRO A 44 -5.70 -5.78 14.44
C PRO A 44 -7.13 -5.81 14.97
N LEU A 45 -7.78 -6.98 14.96
CA LEU A 45 -9.24 -7.08 15.13
C LEU A 45 -9.66 -7.05 16.60
N TYR A 46 -10.47 -6.08 16.98
CA TYR A 46 -11.08 -5.97 18.30
C TYR A 46 -12.53 -5.49 18.22
N GLU A 47 -13.23 -5.62 19.33
CA GLU A 47 -14.60 -5.10 19.51
C GLU A 47 -14.65 -4.12 20.67
N ASP A 48 -15.29 -2.99 20.47
CA ASP A 48 -15.61 -2.01 21.50
C ASP A 48 -16.98 -1.41 21.22
N THR A 49 -17.79 -1.24 22.30
CA THR A 49 -19.13 -0.63 22.22
C THR A 49 -20.04 -1.25 21.14
N GLU A 50 -20.01 -2.58 20.98
CA GLU A 50 -20.76 -3.33 19.97
C GLU A 50 -20.40 -2.97 18.50
N LEU A 51 -19.19 -2.48 18.30
CA LEU A 51 -18.60 -2.20 16.98
C LEU A 51 -17.28 -2.96 16.83
N SER A 52 -17.01 -3.47 15.66
CA SER A 52 -15.74 -4.12 15.36
C SER A 52 -14.82 -3.19 14.59
N PHE A 53 -13.58 -3.11 15.05
CA PHE A 53 -12.51 -2.28 14.49
C PHE A 53 -11.31 -3.11 14.14
N MET A 54 -10.46 -2.56 13.26
CA MET A 54 -9.10 -3.04 13.04
C MET A 54 -8.11 -1.93 13.38
N ASP A 55 -7.18 -2.26 14.27
CA ASP A 55 -6.09 -1.39 14.72
C ASP A 55 -5.09 -1.18 13.59
N THR A 56 -4.71 0.06 13.37
CA THR A 56 -3.83 0.47 12.28
C THR A 56 -2.57 1.19 12.76
N HIS A 57 -1.61 1.28 11.88
CA HIS A 57 -0.42 2.10 12.00
C HIS A 57 -0.24 2.91 10.71
N TYR A 58 0.04 4.21 10.81
CA TYR A 58 0.29 5.00 9.60
C TYR A 58 1.72 4.75 9.08
N TYR A 59 1.82 4.66 7.76
CA TYR A 59 3.04 4.44 7.00
C TYR A 59 3.37 5.73 6.22
N GLY A 60 4.59 6.24 6.39
CA GLY A 60 5.00 7.51 5.80
C GLY A 60 4.40 8.74 6.48
N GLY A 61 4.52 9.89 5.87
CA GLY A 61 4.01 11.16 6.37
C GLY A 61 2.58 11.44 5.94
N ILE A 62 1.60 11.39 6.84
CA ILE A 62 0.20 11.70 6.56
C ILE A 62 -0.31 12.90 7.37
N LYS A 63 -1.22 13.66 6.78
CA LYS A 63 -2.09 14.57 7.52
C LYS A 63 -3.27 13.77 8.05
N LYS A 64 -3.18 13.29 9.30
CA LYS A 64 -4.14 12.36 9.91
C LYS A 64 -5.61 12.77 9.77
N TYR A 65 -5.88 14.08 9.86
CA TYR A 65 -7.24 14.61 9.72
C TYR A 65 -7.83 14.46 8.30
N GLN A 66 -7.03 14.12 7.29
CA GLN A 66 -7.52 13.83 5.93
C GLN A 66 -7.98 12.38 5.77
N TRP A 67 -7.68 11.51 6.73
CA TRP A 67 -7.98 10.09 6.68
C TRP A 67 -9.25 9.68 7.42
N VAL A 68 -9.84 10.61 8.16
CA VAL A 68 -11.13 10.40 8.83
C VAL A 68 -12.29 10.69 7.89
N ALA A 69 -13.42 9.98 8.08
CA ALA A 69 -14.65 10.13 7.29
C ALA A 69 -14.45 9.96 5.77
N LEU A 70 -13.43 9.24 5.37
CA LEU A 70 -13.08 8.93 3.98
C LEU A 70 -13.36 7.45 3.70
N PRO A 71 -14.01 7.07 2.59
CA PRO A 71 -14.13 5.66 2.22
C PRO A 71 -12.75 5.07 1.93
N LEU A 72 -12.44 3.96 2.58
CA LEU A 72 -11.16 3.27 2.50
C LEU A 72 -11.34 1.84 1.99
N ALA A 73 -10.33 1.35 1.29
CA ALA A 73 -10.21 0.00 0.75
C ALA A 73 -9.07 -0.75 1.44
N LEU A 74 -9.13 -2.07 1.43
CA LEU A 74 -8.11 -2.98 1.96
C LEU A 74 -7.42 -3.71 0.82
N HIS A 75 -6.10 -3.63 0.77
CA HIS A 75 -5.26 -4.34 -0.19
C HIS A 75 -4.13 -5.07 0.51
N GLY A 76 -3.84 -6.27 0.07
CA GLY A 76 -2.67 -6.94 0.62
C GLY A 76 -2.62 -8.42 0.39
N VAL A 77 -1.73 -9.07 1.11
CA VAL A 77 -1.51 -10.51 1.06
C VAL A 77 -1.48 -11.11 2.46
N VAL A 78 -1.90 -12.34 2.55
CA VAL A 78 -1.85 -13.15 3.77
C VAL A 78 -1.12 -14.44 3.44
N ALA A 79 0.02 -14.69 4.08
CA ALA A 79 0.77 -15.93 3.95
C ALA A 79 0.32 -16.91 5.05
N LYS A 80 -0.42 -17.94 4.68
CA LYS A 80 -1.01 -18.91 5.62
C LYS A 80 0.02 -19.96 6.05
N LYS A 81 -0.24 -20.63 7.18
CA LYS A 81 0.63 -21.67 7.74
C LYS A 81 0.90 -22.85 6.80
N ASP A 82 -0.03 -23.15 5.89
CA ASP A 82 0.10 -24.21 4.89
C ASP A 82 0.92 -23.80 3.65
N GLY A 83 1.43 -22.56 3.63
CA GLY A 83 2.18 -21.99 2.50
C GLY A 83 1.30 -21.35 1.44
N THR A 84 -0.02 -21.36 1.59
CA THR A 84 -0.93 -20.66 0.66
C THR A 84 -0.81 -19.16 0.87
N VAL A 85 -0.80 -18.41 -0.24
CA VAL A 85 -0.86 -16.96 -0.22
C VAL A 85 -2.22 -16.51 -0.73
N VAL A 86 -2.91 -15.73 0.09
CA VAL A 86 -4.24 -15.18 -0.23
C VAL A 86 -4.11 -13.68 -0.51
N ASN A 87 -4.63 -13.23 -1.65
CA ASN A 87 -4.73 -11.81 -1.97
C ASN A 87 -6.03 -11.24 -1.41
N VAL A 88 -5.92 -10.18 -0.63
CA VAL A 88 -7.05 -9.42 -0.10
C VAL A 88 -7.26 -8.18 -0.96
N ASN A 89 -8.49 -7.99 -1.42
CA ASN A 89 -8.92 -6.78 -2.12
C ASN A 89 -10.39 -6.53 -1.76
N ILE A 90 -10.66 -5.45 -1.02
CA ILE A 90 -12.00 -5.06 -0.55
C ILE A 90 -12.14 -3.55 -0.71
N GLY A 91 -13.19 -3.09 -1.38
CA GLY A 91 -13.54 -1.68 -1.47
C GLY A 91 -13.24 -0.99 -2.80
N GLU A 92 -12.61 -1.68 -3.75
CA GLU A 92 -12.34 -1.12 -5.09
C GLU A 92 -13.51 -1.32 -6.07
N ASN A 93 -14.16 -2.47 -6.00
CA ASN A 93 -15.35 -2.69 -6.80
C ASN A 93 -16.52 -1.90 -6.19
N PRO A 94 -17.33 -1.15 -6.98
CA PRO A 94 -18.52 -0.45 -6.47
C PRO A 94 -19.53 -1.33 -5.73
N ALA A 95 -19.49 -2.64 -5.91
CA ALA A 95 -20.30 -3.61 -5.19
C ALA A 95 -19.69 -4.06 -3.85
N ASP A 96 -18.42 -3.76 -3.59
CA ASP A 96 -17.76 -4.09 -2.33
C ASP A 96 -18.13 -3.08 -1.23
N PRO A 97 -18.15 -3.50 0.03
CA PRO A 97 -18.22 -2.58 1.14
C PRO A 97 -16.90 -1.80 1.25
N VAL A 98 -16.98 -0.59 1.78
CA VAL A 98 -15.82 0.21 2.18
C VAL A 98 -15.72 0.25 3.70
N VAL A 99 -14.55 0.61 4.22
CA VAL A 99 -14.31 0.83 5.64
C VAL A 99 -14.03 2.30 5.91
N TYR A 100 -14.10 2.74 7.16
CA TYR A 100 -13.89 4.14 7.55
C TYR A 100 -13.08 4.25 8.82
N VAL A 101 -12.23 5.26 8.92
CA VAL A 101 -11.86 5.84 10.21
C VAL A 101 -12.96 6.79 10.61
N THR A 102 -13.63 6.52 11.72
CA THR A 102 -14.74 7.35 12.23
C THR A 102 -14.24 8.67 12.82
N ASP A 103 -15.08 9.70 12.82
CA ASP A 103 -14.79 10.96 13.49
C ASP A 103 -16.02 11.48 14.23
N LEU A 104 -15.80 12.40 15.16
CA LEU A 104 -16.87 13.04 15.91
C LEU A 104 -17.67 14.00 15.02
N LEU A 105 -18.98 13.96 15.15
CA LEU A 105 -19.80 15.03 14.55
C LEU A 105 -19.54 16.36 15.26
N ILE A 106 -19.75 17.46 14.55
CA ILE A 106 -19.38 18.82 15.00
C ILE A 106 -19.93 19.17 16.40
N HIS A 107 -21.13 18.71 16.74
CA HIS A 107 -21.76 19.00 18.03
C HIS A 107 -21.05 18.33 19.23
N LEU A 108 -20.27 17.27 18.98
CA LEU A 108 -19.50 16.56 19.99
C LEU A 108 -17.99 16.89 19.91
N ALA A 109 -17.55 17.55 18.84
CA ALA A 109 -16.15 17.80 18.54
C ALA A 109 -15.55 19.05 19.20
N GLY A 110 -16.25 19.76 20.10
CA GLY A 110 -15.80 21.04 20.64
C GLY A 110 -14.37 21.04 21.11
N LYS A 111 -14.00 20.10 21.99
CA LYS A 111 -12.62 19.98 22.50
C LYS A 111 -11.60 19.55 21.43
N GLN A 112 -12.04 18.74 20.46
CA GLN A 112 -11.21 18.30 19.34
C GLN A 112 -10.87 19.50 18.45
N MET A 113 -11.84 20.37 18.17
CA MET A 113 -11.67 21.54 17.30
C MET A 113 -10.76 22.64 17.89
N GLU A 114 -10.51 22.62 19.20
CA GLU A 114 -9.55 23.49 19.85
C GLU A 114 -8.08 23.03 19.71
N LYS A 115 -7.86 21.78 19.26
CA LYS A 115 -6.53 21.22 19.08
C LYS A 115 -5.85 21.76 17.83
N LYS A 116 -4.50 21.79 17.83
CA LYS A 116 -3.74 22.08 16.60
C LYS A 116 -3.98 21.00 15.54
N GLY A 117 -3.93 21.35 14.26
CA GLY A 117 -4.14 20.41 13.15
C GLY A 117 -3.25 19.15 13.19
N SER A 118 -2.03 19.26 13.73
CA SER A 118 -1.12 18.11 13.88
C SER A 118 -1.59 17.06 14.89
N VAL A 119 -2.48 17.42 15.82
CA VAL A 119 -2.97 16.55 16.92
C VAL A 119 -4.49 16.51 17.01
N VAL A 120 -5.21 17.10 16.07
CA VAL A 120 -6.68 17.09 16.02
C VAL A 120 -7.21 15.65 15.84
N VAL A 121 -6.47 14.83 15.13
CA VAL A 121 -6.61 13.38 15.06
C VAL A 121 -5.29 12.77 15.50
N GLU A 122 -5.31 11.92 16.49
CA GLU A 122 -4.13 11.23 17.00
C GLU A 122 -3.88 9.94 16.22
N GLY A 123 -2.61 9.51 16.09
CA GLY A 123 -2.27 8.32 15.32
C GLY A 123 -2.95 7.05 15.83
N GLU A 124 -3.04 6.91 17.14
CA GLU A 124 -3.70 5.77 17.81
C GLU A 124 -5.24 5.74 17.62
N ASN A 125 -5.83 6.77 17.03
CA ASN A 125 -7.26 6.84 16.77
C ASN A 125 -7.59 6.64 15.28
N LEU A 126 -6.64 6.12 14.49
CA LEU A 126 -6.83 5.84 13.07
C LEU A 126 -7.35 4.41 12.80
N ASP A 127 -8.00 3.80 13.78
CA ASP A 127 -8.58 2.48 13.64
C ASP A 127 -9.77 2.49 12.69
N ILE A 128 -9.83 1.50 11.82
CA ILE A 128 -10.91 1.38 10.85
C ILE A 128 -12.09 0.62 11.40
N LEU A 129 -13.28 1.19 11.25
CA LEU A 129 -14.55 0.52 11.55
C LEU A 129 -14.88 -0.48 10.45
N VAL A 130 -15.03 -1.76 10.82
CA VAL A 130 -15.25 -2.87 9.89
C VAL A 130 -16.59 -3.58 10.05
N GLY A 131 -17.34 -3.33 11.14
CA GLY A 131 -18.66 -3.91 11.30
C GLY A 131 -19.40 -3.52 12.56
N SER A 132 -20.72 -3.80 12.56
CA SER A 132 -21.64 -3.52 13.68
C SER A 132 -22.72 -4.59 13.87
N ARG A 133 -22.70 -5.67 13.06
CA ARG A 133 -23.71 -6.73 13.14
C ARG A 133 -23.18 -7.90 13.96
N PRO A 134 -23.82 -8.26 15.09
CA PRO A 134 -23.39 -9.39 15.88
C PRO A 134 -23.67 -10.74 15.17
N LEU A 135 -22.87 -11.74 15.44
CA LEU A 135 -23.11 -13.12 15.06
C LEU A 135 -24.15 -13.74 16.01
N ALA A 136 -25.21 -14.30 15.46
CA ALA A 136 -26.26 -14.92 16.26
C ALA A 136 -25.73 -16.11 17.06
N GLY A 137 -26.02 -16.12 18.34
CA GLY A 137 -25.61 -17.19 19.27
C GLY A 137 -24.30 -16.94 19.99
N GLU A 138 -23.56 -15.88 19.65
CA GLU A 138 -22.37 -15.45 20.37
C GLU A 138 -22.75 -14.44 21.46
N GLU A 139 -22.23 -14.65 22.67
CA GLU A 139 -22.51 -13.79 23.84
C GLU A 139 -21.40 -12.74 24.05
N LYS A 140 -20.20 -12.99 23.54
CA LYS A 140 -19.03 -12.12 23.71
C LYS A 140 -18.37 -11.85 22.37
N ASP A 141 -17.96 -10.60 22.17
CA ASP A 141 -17.27 -10.16 20.95
C ASP A 141 -18.02 -10.61 19.66
N ALA A 142 -19.36 -10.55 19.70
CA ALA A 142 -20.24 -11.12 18.67
C ALA A 142 -20.11 -10.42 17.31
N VAL A 143 -19.79 -9.13 17.28
CA VAL A 143 -19.54 -8.39 16.04
C VAL A 143 -18.20 -8.80 15.46
N LYS A 144 -17.14 -8.88 16.27
CA LYS A 144 -15.85 -9.41 15.88
C LYS A 144 -15.97 -10.83 15.32
N ALA A 145 -16.71 -11.70 15.99
CA ALA A 145 -16.97 -13.07 15.55
C ALA A 145 -17.62 -13.10 14.14
N ASN A 146 -18.55 -12.18 13.87
CA ASN A 146 -19.16 -12.08 12.54
C ASN A 146 -18.15 -11.62 11.46
N ILE A 147 -17.26 -10.68 11.77
CA ILE A 147 -16.22 -10.26 10.84
C ILE A 147 -15.28 -11.43 10.53
N LEU A 148 -14.83 -12.17 11.54
CA LEU A 148 -14.00 -13.37 11.33
C LEU A 148 -14.71 -14.41 10.46
N ARG A 149 -16.01 -14.65 10.66
CA ARG A 149 -16.80 -15.53 9.82
C ARG A 149 -16.80 -15.06 8.35
N LEU A 150 -17.00 -13.76 8.09
CA LEU A 150 -16.99 -13.19 6.73
C LEU A 150 -15.62 -13.33 6.07
N LEU A 151 -14.53 -13.07 6.79
CA LEU A 151 -13.16 -13.25 6.30
C LEU A 151 -12.87 -14.73 6.01
N LYS A 152 -13.35 -15.64 6.87
CA LYS A 152 -13.23 -17.08 6.64
C LYS A 152 -14.02 -17.53 5.40
N GLU A 153 -15.24 -17.05 5.20
CA GLU A 153 -16.06 -17.39 4.04
C GLU A 153 -15.46 -16.89 2.71
N LYS A 154 -14.94 -15.65 2.69
CA LYS A 154 -14.42 -15.05 1.45
C LYS A 154 -12.96 -15.43 1.16
N TYR A 155 -12.12 -15.47 2.17
CA TYR A 155 -10.67 -15.63 2.04
C TYR A 155 -10.10 -16.86 2.74
N GLN A 156 -10.94 -17.64 3.44
CA GLN A 156 -10.51 -18.77 4.26
C GLN A 156 -9.48 -18.39 5.33
N MET A 157 -9.55 -17.14 5.83
CA MET A 157 -8.68 -16.61 6.87
C MET A 157 -9.24 -16.94 8.26
N GLU A 158 -8.32 -17.24 9.16
CA GLU A 158 -8.54 -17.27 10.62
C GLU A 158 -7.90 -16.03 11.25
N GLU A 159 -8.23 -15.71 12.51
CA GLU A 159 -7.67 -14.56 13.21
C GLU A 159 -6.13 -14.60 13.29
N GLU A 160 -5.57 -15.78 13.50
CA GLU A 160 -4.12 -15.99 13.60
C GLU A 160 -3.37 -15.70 12.28
N ASP A 161 -4.06 -15.71 11.14
CA ASP A 161 -3.44 -15.44 9.84
C ASP A 161 -3.03 -13.96 9.70
N PHE A 162 -3.58 -13.06 10.53
CA PHE A 162 -3.14 -11.67 10.56
C PHE A 162 -1.69 -11.50 11.00
N LEU A 163 -1.11 -12.45 11.74
CA LEU A 163 0.31 -12.41 12.14
C LEU A 163 1.27 -12.42 10.95
N SER A 164 0.86 -12.98 9.84
CA SER A 164 1.63 -13.08 8.58
C SER A 164 0.93 -12.35 7.42
N ALA A 165 0.06 -11.42 7.74
CA ALA A 165 -0.60 -10.57 6.78
C ALA A 165 0.17 -9.25 6.59
N GLU A 166 0.17 -8.76 5.36
CA GLU A 166 0.54 -7.40 5.02
C GLU A 166 -0.65 -6.78 4.29
N ILE A 167 -1.46 -6.02 5.02
CA ILE A 167 -2.70 -5.42 4.52
C ILE A 167 -2.62 -3.91 4.70
N GLU A 168 -2.73 -3.22 3.60
CA GLU A 168 -2.70 -1.78 3.45
C GLU A 168 -4.13 -1.23 3.38
N VAL A 169 -4.35 -0.08 3.98
CA VAL A 169 -5.63 0.63 3.99
C VAL A 169 -5.44 1.94 3.25
N VAL A 170 -6.14 2.11 2.15
CA VAL A 170 -5.95 3.22 1.21
C VAL A 170 -7.29 3.85 0.82
N PRO A 171 -7.33 5.10 0.33
CA PRO A 171 -8.56 5.71 -0.20
C PRO A 171 -9.19 4.83 -1.28
N ALA A 172 -10.49 4.52 -1.12
CA ALA A 172 -11.22 3.63 -2.01
C ALA A 172 -11.62 4.30 -3.33
N GLY A 173 -11.63 3.51 -4.38
CA GLY A 173 -12.16 3.88 -5.69
C GLY A 173 -11.12 4.35 -6.70
N PRO A 174 -11.50 4.32 -8.00
CA PRO A 174 -10.59 4.62 -9.11
C PRO A 174 -10.25 6.11 -9.18
N ALA A 175 -9.13 6.41 -9.82
CA ALA A 175 -8.82 7.75 -10.27
C ALA A 175 -9.91 8.27 -11.22
N ARG A 176 -10.17 9.58 -11.19
CA ARG A 176 -11.21 10.24 -11.98
C ARG A 176 -10.68 11.52 -12.61
N ASP A 177 -11.33 11.94 -13.71
CA ASP A 177 -11.17 13.29 -14.24
C ASP A 177 -11.50 14.33 -13.16
N CYS A 178 -10.66 15.34 -13.06
CA CYS A 178 -10.82 16.46 -12.12
C CYS A 178 -10.88 17.77 -12.87
N GLY A 179 -11.71 18.69 -12.36
CA GLY A 179 -12.05 19.93 -13.01
C GLY A 179 -13.24 19.77 -13.99
N LEU A 180 -13.99 20.85 -14.21
CA LEU A 180 -15.12 20.83 -15.15
C LEU A 180 -14.66 20.60 -16.59
N ASP A 181 -13.45 20.99 -16.92
CA ASP A 181 -12.78 20.81 -18.22
C ASP A 181 -12.05 19.47 -18.33
N ARG A 182 -12.04 18.65 -17.26
CA ARG A 182 -11.36 17.33 -17.19
C ARG A 182 -9.85 17.40 -17.48
N SER A 183 -9.21 18.53 -17.18
CA SER A 183 -7.79 18.74 -17.47
C SER A 183 -6.83 18.11 -16.45
N MET A 184 -7.36 17.62 -15.33
CA MET A 184 -6.59 17.03 -14.24
C MET A 184 -7.10 15.63 -13.89
N ILE A 185 -6.33 14.90 -13.10
CA ILE A 185 -6.70 13.60 -12.56
C ILE A 185 -6.72 13.69 -11.03
N ALA A 186 -7.84 13.34 -10.41
CA ALA A 186 -7.92 13.12 -8.98
C ALA A 186 -7.72 11.64 -8.68
N GLY A 187 -6.78 11.32 -7.83
CA GLY A 187 -6.48 9.94 -7.46
C GLY A 187 -5.49 9.87 -6.30
N TYR A 188 -5.41 8.72 -5.68
CA TYR A 188 -4.43 8.40 -4.66
C TYR A 188 -3.13 7.92 -5.29
N GLY A 189 -1.99 8.28 -4.68
CA GLY A 189 -0.67 7.76 -5.08
C GLY A 189 -0.07 8.44 -6.31
N HIS A 190 -0.38 9.72 -6.59
CA HIS A 190 0.32 10.50 -7.60
C HIS A 190 1.83 10.57 -7.34
N ASP A 191 2.20 10.74 -6.10
CA ASP A 191 3.56 10.61 -5.61
C ASP A 191 3.82 9.13 -5.25
N ASP A 192 4.70 8.41 -5.99
CA ASP A 192 5.50 8.99 -7.11
C ASP A 192 5.16 8.33 -8.47
N ARG A 193 3.92 7.94 -8.70
CA ARG A 193 3.50 7.37 -10.01
C ARG A 193 3.72 8.33 -11.17
N VAL A 194 3.77 9.65 -10.90
CA VAL A 194 4.04 10.67 -11.92
C VAL A 194 5.49 10.61 -12.44
N CYS A 195 6.42 10.07 -11.67
CA CYS A 195 7.79 9.79 -12.10
C CYS A 195 7.96 8.32 -12.51
N ALA A 196 7.34 7.39 -11.80
CA ALA A 196 7.45 5.96 -12.07
C ALA A 196 6.92 5.58 -13.46
N TYR A 197 5.71 6.03 -13.80
CA TYR A 197 5.11 5.69 -15.09
C TYR A 197 5.87 6.26 -16.29
N PRO A 198 6.24 7.55 -16.35
CA PRO A 198 7.06 8.07 -17.45
C PRO A 198 8.43 7.41 -17.56
N SER A 199 9.05 7.07 -16.44
CA SER A 199 10.35 6.37 -16.44
C SER A 199 10.22 4.97 -17.06
N PHE A 200 9.17 4.24 -16.68
CA PHE A 200 8.83 2.94 -17.27
C PHE A 200 8.50 3.07 -18.76
N ALA A 201 7.64 4.02 -19.14
CA ALA A 201 7.25 4.25 -20.53
C ALA A 201 8.45 4.60 -21.41
N ALA A 202 9.33 5.51 -20.95
CA ALA A 202 10.55 5.88 -21.64
C ALA A 202 11.46 4.66 -21.86
N MET A 203 11.61 3.79 -20.85
CA MET A 203 12.38 2.54 -20.98
C MET A 203 11.77 1.59 -22.00
N MET A 204 10.43 1.48 -22.02
CA MET A 204 9.73 0.58 -22.95
C MET A 204 9.76 1.08 -24.40
N GLU A 205 9.68 2.39 -24.60
CA GLU A 205 9.67 3.04 -25.91
C GLU A 205 11.09 3.28 -26.49
N ALA A 206 12.12 3.26 -25.62
CA ALA A 206 13.49 3.42 -26.08
C ALA A 206 13.86 2.34 -27.10
N GLY A 207 14.37 2.77 -28.26
CA GLY A 207 14.93 1.89 -29.27
C GLY A 207 16.30 1.32 -28.85
N HIS A 208 17.22 1.19 -29.76
CA HIS A 208 18.59 0.80 -29.40
C HIS A 208 19.29 1.91 -28.61
N VAL A 209 19.94 1.52 -27.52
CA VAL A 209 20.72 2.44 -26.67
C VAL A 209 22.22 2.14 -26.79
N ASP A 210 23.02 3.16 -26.73
CA ASP A 210 24.49 2.97 -26.75
C ASP A 210 24.97 2.58 -25.33
N ARG A 211 24.54 3.30 -24.31
CA ARG A 211 24.84 3.02 -22.93
C ARG A 211 23.69 2.23 -22.30
N THR A 212 23.98 1.22 -21.51
CA THR A 212 22.96 0.45 -20.79
C THR A 212 22.07 1.40 -19.98
N SER A 213 20.77 1.21 -20.05
CA SER A 213 19.79 2.00 -19.32
C SER A 213 19.07 1.11 -18.29
N CYS A 214 18.82 1.68 -17.13
CA CYS A 214 18.09 1.03 -16.04
C CYS A 214 16.88 1.89 -15.65
N CYS A 215 15.72 1.27 -15.47
CA CYS A 215 14.58 1.86 -14.78
C CYS A 215 14.37 1.09 -13.46
N LEU A 216 14.57 1.78 -12.34
CA LEU A 216 14.51 1.23 -11.01
C LEU A 216 13.29 1.80 -10.28
N LEU A 217 12.30 0.96 -10.01
CA LEU A 217 11.10 1.33 -9.27
C LEU A 217 11.13 0.65 -7.92
N VAL A 218 11.19 1.42 -6.86
CA VAL A 218 11.48 0.95 -5.50
C VAL A 218 10.33 1.17 -4.52
N ASP A 219 10.30 0.36 -3.50
CA ASP A 219 9.40 0.44 -2.35
C ASP A 219 10.11 1.14 -1.18
N LYS A 220 9.37 1.52 -0.13
CA LYS A 220 9.87 2.03 1.15
C LYS A 220 10.49 3.45 1.13
N GLU A 221 10.33 4.22 0.07
CA GLU A 221 10.84 5.59 0.04
C GLU A 221 10.22 6.43 1.15
N GLU A 222 8.91 6.32 1.35
CA GLU A 222 8.11 7.08 2.32
C GLU A 222 8.52 6.86 3.79
N ILE A 223 9.30 5.84 4.06
CA ILE A 223 9.86 5.53 5.39
C ILE A 223 11.40 5.54 5.40
N GLY A 224 12.03 6.27 4.45
CA GLY A 224 13.48 6.44 4.38
C GLY A 224 14.20 5.28 3.70
N SER A 225 13.55 4.55 2.81
CA SER A 225 14.11 3.44 2.01
C SER A 225 14.64 2.26 2.84
N VAL A 226 14.23 2.15 4.11
CA VAL A 226 14.66 1.08 5.03
C VAL A 226 13.76 -0.14 4.87
N GLY A 227 14.36 -1.31 4.66
CA GLY A 227 13.67 -2.60 4.54
C GLY A 227 14.16 -3.42 3.37
N ALA A 228 13.71 -4.67 3.28
CA ALA A 228 14.17 -5.65 2.30
C ALA A 228 13.84 -5.28 0.84
N THR A 229 12.85 -4.40 0.63
CA THR A 229 12.38 -3.95 -0.68
C THR A 229 12.75 -2.50 -1.00
N GLY A 230 13.38 -1.78 -0.03
CA GLY A 230 13.83 -0.40 -0.20
C GLY A 230 15.22 -0.30 -0.84
N MET A 231 15.62 0.94 -1.19
CA MET A 231 16.94 1.21 -1.79
C MET A 231 18.12 0.90 -0.87
N GLN A 232 17.92 0.81 0.44
CA GLN A 232 18.96 0.41 1.38
C GLN A 232 19.17 -1.12 1.43
N SER A 233 18.35 -1.89 0.71
CA SER A 233 18.57 -3.33 0.54
C SER A 233 19.67 -3.61 -0.48
N MET A 234 20.18 -4.85 -0.49
CA MET A 234 21.18 -5.31 -1.46
C MET A 234 20.58 -5.65 -2.84
N PHE A 235 19.27 -5.43 -3.04
CA PHE A 235 18.57 -5.87 -4.26
C PHE A 235 19.19 -5.28 -5.52
N PHE A 236 19.38 -3.96 -5.58
CA PHE A 236 19.91 -3.30 -6.77
C PHE A 236 21.38 -3.68 -7.03
N GLU A 237 22.21 -3.69 -6.00
CA GLU A 237 23.62 -4.09 -6.12
C GLU A 237 23.77 -5.53 -6.62
N ASN A 238 22.99 -6.46 -6.05
CA ASN A 238 23.00 -7.86 -6.46
C ASN A 238 22.52 -8.03 -7.90
N THR A 239 21.48 -7.28 -8.32
CA THR A 239 20.97 -7.34 -9.69
C THR A 239 22.02 -6.82 -10.69
N VAL A 240 22.73 -5.74 -10.37
CA VAL A 240 23.83 -5.22 -11.20
C VAL A 240 24.99 -6.21 -11.27
N ALA A 241 25.36 -6.82 -10.14
CA ALA A 241 26.41 -7.83 -10.09
C ALA A 241 26.09 -9.06 -10.95
N GLU A 242 24.83 -9.50 -10.94
CA GLU A 242 24.36 -10.60 -11.78
C GLU A 242 24.42 -10.26 -13.28
N ILE A 243 24.01 -9.06 -13.67
CA ILE A 243 24.13 -8.60 -15.05
C ILE A 243 25.59 -8.57 -15.48
N LEU A 244 26.49 -8.06 -14.64
CA LEU A 244 27.94 -8.07 -14.93
C LEU A 244 28.47 -9.49 -15.14
N ALA A 245 28.06 -10.43 -14.29
CA ALA A 245 28.45 -11.84 -14.41
C ALA A 245 27.91 -12.51 -15.69
N LEU A 246 26.71 -12.14 -16.14
CA LEU A 246 26.11 -12.67 -17.37
C LEU A 246 26.67 -12.05 -18.65
N MET A 247 27.25 -10.88 -18.57
CA MET A 247 27.86 -10.19 -19.72
C MET A 247 29.33 -10.56 -19.96
N GLY A 248 30.00 -11.21 -18.99
CA GLY A 248 31.40 -11.64 -19.05
C GLY A 248 32.34 -10.51 -18.66
#